data_2cd188a22f7c1e3187bec99d8f84b399
#
_entry.id   2cd188a22f7c1e3187bec99d8f84b399
#
_cell.length_a   1.000
_cell.length_b   1.000
_cell.length_c   1.000
_cell.angle_alpha   90.00
_cell.angle_beta   90.00
_cell.angle_gamma   90.00
#
_symmetry.space_group_name_H-M   'P 1'
#
loop_
_entity.id
_entity.type
_entity.pdbx_description
1 polymer ?
#
loop_
_entity_poly.entity_id
_entity_poly.type
_entity_poly.pdbx_seq_one_letter_code
_entity_poly.pdbx_strand_id
1 'polypeptide(L)'
;CSECGTDSQKELHAYKWNTEDGEYWQECTICGYETKKSTILKISINGTDETCPLGDYEFTFALPEGCTDVTAGFRFADDGTELAFTAKDNLYTAKVSASDLESGTMTIYASAKLKDGFVITGEKEVTVLENHVGGTATCTEKAKCKFCNKEYGDLDPTNHTGKPVWKFDSKEHEKKYDCCG
;
A
#
# COMPACT_ATOMS: atom_id res chain seq x y z
N CYS A 1 -36.26 3.07 -30.92
CA CYS A 1 -35.10 2.19 -31.02
C CYS A 1 -35.42 1.10 -32.03
N SER A 2 -34.63 0.95 -33.12
CA SER A 2 -34.87 -0.05 -34.19
C SER A 2 -34.80 -1.48 -33.70
N GLU A 3 -34.21 -1.72 -32.53
CA GLU A 3 -33.98 -3.05 -31.93
C GLU A 3 -35.00 -3.43 -30.87
N CYS A 4 -35.66 -2.49 -30.22
CA CYS A 4 -36.70 -2.78 -29.24
C CYS A 4 -38.13 -2.64 -29.78
N GLY A 5 -38.34 -2.31 -31.05
CA GLY A 5 -39.62 -2.35 -31.71
C GLY A 5 -40.72 -1.44 -31.18
N THR A 6 -40.40 -0.46 -30.34
CA THR A 6 -41.35 0.49 -29.79
C THR A 6 -41.50 1.72 -30.67
N ASP A 7 -42.72 2.08 -30.89
CA ASP A 7 -43.19 3.05 -31.86
C ASP A 7 -42.78 4.50 -31.48
N SER A 8 -42.22 5.22 -32.44
CA SER A 8 -42.17 6.66 -32.68
C SER A 8 -41.68 7.65 -31.61
N GLN A 9 -41.40 7.30 -30.36
CA GLN A 9 -40.65 8.14 -29.44
C GLN A 9 -39.23 7.58 -29.24
N LYS A 10 -38.20 8.32 -29.72
CA LYS A 10 -36.80 7.97 -29.49
C LYS A 10 -36.48 8.23 -28.03
N GLU A 11 -36.64 7.21 -27.19
CA GLU A 11 -36.15 7.24 -25.82
C GLU A 11 -34.66 6.86 -25.82
N LEU A 12 -33.87 7.57 -25.03
CA LEU A 12 -32.45 7.22 -24.83
C LEU A 12 -32.39 5.96 -23.96
N HIS A 13 -31.46 5.07 -24.28
CA HIS A 13 -31.20 3.91 -23.43
C HIS A 13 -30.74 4.35 -22.03
N ALA A 14 -31.36 3.80 -21.00
CA ALA A 14 -30.90 3.92 -19.61
C ALA A 14 -30.09 2.67 -19.26
N TYR A 15 -28.80 2.83 -19.04
CA TYR A 15 -27.88 1.70 -18.82
C TYR A 15 -27.57 1.48 -17.36
N LYS A 16 -27.44 0.21 -16.96
CA LYS A 16 -26.80 -0.23 -15.73
C LYS A 16 -25.54 -1.06 -16.07
N TRP A 17 -24.58 -1.07 -15.17
CA TRP A 17 -23.41 -1.93 -15.27
C TRP A 17 -23.75 -3.34 -14.77
N ASN A 18 -23.34 -4.36 -15.50
CA ASN A 18 -23.36 -5.75 -15.09
C ASN A 18 -21.94 -6.30 -15.08
N THR A 19 -21.67 -7.27 -14.20
CA THR A 19 -20.40 -7.98 -14.08
C THR A 19 -20.66 -9.47 -13.88
N GLU A 20 -19.93 -10.32 -14.57
CA GLU A 20 -19.98 -11.77 -14.45
C GLU A 20 -18.66 -12.37 -14.96
N ASP A 21 -18.14 -13.37 -14.28
CA ASP A 21 -16.95 -14.15 -14.69
C ASP A 21 -15.72 -13.31 -15.11
N GLY A 22 -15.50 -12.16 -14.43
CA GLY A 22 -14.38 -11.27 -14.73
C GLY A 22 -14.57 -10.38 -15.94
N GLU A 23 -15.78 -10.29 -16.46
CA GLU A 23 -16.19 -9.37 -17.52
C GLU A 23 -17.18 -8.34 -17.01
N TYR A 24 -17.30 -7.22 -17.71
CA TYR A 24 -18.29 -6.17 -17.48
C TYR A 24 -18.91 -5.69 -18.79
N TRP A 25 -20.16 -5.25 -18.72
CA TRP A 25 -20.91 -4.66 -19.83
C TRP A 25 -22.04 -3.77 -19.33
N GLN A 26 -22.61 -2.98 -20.21
CA GLN A 26 -23.82 -2.23 -19.92
C GLN A 26 -25.05 -2.94 -20.50
N GLU A 27 -26.12 -2.98 -19.70
CA GLU A 27 -27.44 -3.48 -20.12
C GLU A 27 -28.47 -2.35 -20.02
N CYS A 28 -29.25 -2.16 -21.07
CA CYS A 28 -30.37 -1.22 -21.05
C CYS A 28 -31.47 -1.73 -20.12
N THR A 29 -31.83 -0.94 -19.12
CA THR A 29 -32.88 -1.29 -18.13
C THR A 29 -34.28 -1.35 -18.72
N ILE A 30 -34.48 -0.79 -19.93
CA ILE A 30 -35.79 -0.71 -20.61
C ILE A 30 -35.96 -1.86 -21.60
N CYS A 31 -34.97 -2.15 -22.47
CA CYS A 31 -35.11 -3.10 -23.54
C CYS A 31 -34.17 -4.31 -23.44
N GLY A 32 -33.32 -4.39 -22.43
CA GLY A 32 -32.39 -5.51 -22.23
C GLY A 32 -31.23 -5.57 -23.26
N TYR A 33 -31.05 -4.52 -24.09
CA TYR A 33 -29.90 -4.49 -25.00
C TYR A 33 -28.60 -4.45 -24.22
N GLU A 34 -27.68 -5.36 -24.54
CA GLU A 34 -26.36 -5.46 -23.93
C GLU A 34 -25.25 -4.89 -24.84
N THR A 35 -24.32 -4.14 -24.26
CA THR A 35 -23.12 -3.73 -24.96
C THR A 35 -22.12 -4.88 -25.06
N LYS A 36 -21.05 -4.72 -25.83
CA LYS A 36 -19.96 -5.70 -25.88
C LYS A 36 -19.34 -5.88 -24.49
N LYS A 37 -19.15 -7.13 -24.08
CA LYS A 37 -18.43 -7.49 -22.84
C LYS A 37 -16.96 -7.14 -22.94
N SER A 38 -16.39 -6.66 -21.84
CA SER A 38 -14.98 -6.31 -21.68
C SER A 38 -14.44 -6.95 -20.41
N THR A 39 -13.16 -7.32 -20.40
CA THR A 39 -12.51 -7.91 -19.23
C THR A 39 -12.32 -6.88 -18.13
N ILE A 40 -12.64 -7.24 -16.88
CA ILE A 40 -12.39 -6.40 -15.70
C ILE A 40 -10.88 -6.32 -15.46
N LEU A 41 -10.34 -5.11 -15.49
CA LEU A 41 -8.98 -4.82 -15.07
C LEU A 41 -8.95 -4.59 -13.54
N LYS A 42 -8.01 -5.19 -12.84
CA LYS A 42 -7.76 -4.94 -11.43
C LYS A 42 -6.56 -4.01 -11.28
N ILE A 43 -6.65 -3.05 -10.37
CA ILE A 43 -5.52 -2.21 -10.03
C ILE A 43 -4.56 -3.02 -9.15
N SER A 44 -3.30 -3.16 -9.58
CA SER A 44 -2.25 -3.79 -8.79
C SER A 44 -1.58 -2.74 -7.92
N ILE A 45 -1.63 -2.92 -6.60
CA ILE A 45 -1.01 -2.05 -5.62
C ILE A 45 0.32 -2.66 -5.18
N ASN A 46 1.40 -1.89 -5.32
CA ASN A 46 2.75 -2.28 -4.93
C ASN A 46 3.17 -1.53 -3.65
N GLY A 47 3.81 -2.25 -2.75
CA GLY A 47 4.30 -1.80 -1.47
C GLY A 47 4.72 -3.01 -0.65
N THR A 48 5.35 -2.82 0.50
CA THR A 48 5.68 -3.93 1.42
C THR A 48 4.42 -4.51 2.05
N ASP A 49 4.45 -5.79 2.41
CA ASP A 49 3.34 -6.48 3.07
C ASP A 49 3.28 -6.18 4.57
N GLU A 50 4.36 -5.58 5.09
CA GLU A 50 4.48 -5.17 6.50
C GLU A 50 5.08 -3.77 6.59
N THR A 51 4.75 -3.06 7.67
CA THR A 51 5.38 -1.78 8.05
C THR A 51 5.43 -1.63 9.57
N CYS A 52 6.20 -0.66 10.07
CA CYS A 52 6.20 -0.30 11.48
C CYS A 52 5.32 0.93 11.73
N PRO A 53 4.78 1.13 12.96
CA PRO A 53 3.82 2.20 13.24
C PRO A 53 4.44 3.61 13.29
N LEU A 54 5.78 3.72 13.26
CA LEU A 54 6.48 5.00 13.45
C LEU A 54 7.22 5.48 12.18
N GLY A 55 6.96 4.85 11.05
CA GLY A 55 7.46 5.26 9.73
C GLY A 55 6.32 5.43 8.75
N ASP A 56 6.42 6.42 7.87
CA ASP A 56 5.45 6.58 6.79
C ASP A 56 5.43 5.32 5.91
N TYR A 57 4.26 4.95 5.41
CA TYR A 57 4.10 3.84 4.48
C TYR A 57 3.80 4.38 3.09
N GLU A 58 4.69 4.10 2.13
CA GLU A 58 4.53 4.49 0.73
C GLU A 58 4.09 3.30 -0.12
N PHE A 59 3.14 3.52 -1.02
CA PHE A 59 2.69 2.54 -1.99
C PHE A 59 2.50 3.17 -3.37
N THR A 60 2.56 2.33 -4.39
CA THR A 60 2.36 2.75 -5.78
C THR A 60 1.34 1.88 -6.48
N PHE A 61 0.67 2.44 -7.48
CA PHE A 61 -0.21 1.69 -8.38
C PHE A 61 -0.17 2.30 -9.78
N ALA A 62 -0.39 1.46 -10.78
CA ALA A 62 -0.44 1.89 -12.17
C ALA A 62 -1.87 1.78 -12.71
N LEU A 63 -2.26 2.73 -13.55
CA LEU A 63 -3.57 2.75 -14.19
C LEU A 63 -3.45 2.70 -15.71
N PRO A 64 -4.46 2.15 -16.41
CA PRO A 64 -4.59 2.30 -17.86
C PRO A 64 -4.63 3.76 -18.28
N GLU A 65 -4.16 4.03 -19.49
CA GLU A 65 -4.18 5.39 -20.04
C GLU A 65 -5.61 5.93 -20.19
N GLY A 66 -5.82 7.17 -19.72
CA GLY A 66 -7.09 7.88 -19.82
C GLY A 66 -8.13 7.53 -18.78
N CYS A 67 -7.72 6.93 -17.66
CA CYS A 67 -8.54 6.85 -16.46
C CYS A 67 -8.82 8.24 -15.86
N THR A 68 -9.99 8.39 -15.26
CA THR A 68 -10.44 9.59 -14.51
C THR A 68 -10.93 9.20 -13.11
N ASP A 69 -11.33 10.19 -12.31
CA ASP A 69 -11.92 9.98 -10.98
C ASP A 69 -11.07 9.02 -10.12
N VAL A 70 -9.74 9.26 -10.14
CA VAL A 70 -8.78 8.42 -9.41
C VAL A 70 -8.87 8.73 -7.92
N THR A 71 -9.00 7.70 -7.09
CA THR A 71 -8.89 7.80 -5.64
C THR A 71 -7.90 6.77 -5.11
N ALA A 72 -7.26 7.09 -4.00
CA ALA A 72 -6.41 6.16 -3.25
C ALA A 72 -6.57 6.43 -1.76
N GLY A 73 -6.45 5.42 -0.93
CA GLY A 73 -6.61 5.58 0.50
C GLY A 73 -6.21 4.34 1.28
N PHE A 74 -6.53 4.38 2.57
CA PHE A 74 -6.34 3.24 3.48
C PHE A 74 -7.49 3.16 4.48
N ARG A 75 -7.64 1.99 5.11
CA ARG A 75 -8.58 1.75 6.21
C ARG A 75 -8.06 0.68 7.16
N PHE A 76 -8.43 0.76 8.43
CA PHE A 76 -8.20 -0.28 9.44
C PHE A 76 -9.46 -1.10 9.75
N ALA A 77 -10.62 -0.60 9.41
CA ALA A 77 -11.91 -1.25 9.49
C ALA A 77 -12.75 -0.85 8.26
N ASP A 78 -13.99 -0.47 8.45
CA ASP A 78 -14.90 -0.08 7.36
C ASP A 78 -14.71 1.37 6.92
N ASP A 79 -14.23 2.25 7.81
CA ASP A 79 -14.05 3.67 7.52
C ASP A 79 -12.71 3.90 6.78
N GLY A 80 -12.80 4.38 5.54
CA GLY A 80 -11.64 4.68 4.71
C GLY A 80 -11.21 6.15 4.77
N THR A 81 -9.90 6.39 4.78
CA THR A 81 -9.28 7.71 4.65
C THR A 81 -8.70 7.86 3.26
N GLU A 82 -9.15 8.88 2.51
CA GLU A 82 -8.56 9.21 1.21
C GLU A 82 -7.21 9.91 1.37
N LEU A 83 -6.29 9.60 0.47
CA LEU A 83 -4.93 10.14 0.44
C LEU A 83 -4.71 11.01 -0.80
N ALA A 84 -3.93 12.06 -0.61
CA ALA A 84 -3.32 12.75 -1.73
C ALA A 84 -2.25 11.86 -2.38
N PHE A 85 -2.13 11.94 -3.69
CA PHE A 85 -1.15 11.19 -4.46
C PHE A 85 -0.46 12.06 -5.50
N THR A 86 0.72 11.64 -5.93
CA THR A 86 1.42 12.20 -7.10
C THR A 86 1.32 11.21 -8.25
N ALA A 87 1.25 11.73 -9.48
CA ALA A 87 1.19 10.90 -10.68
C ALA A 87 2.30 11.28 -11.65
N LYS A 88 2.98 10.27 -12.18
CA LYS A 88 3.97 10.40 -13.23
C LYS A 88 3.89 9.19 -14.17
N ASP A 89 3.72 9.43 -15.47
CA ASP A 89 3.71 8.38 -16.51
C ASP A 89 2.75 7.21 -16.18
N ASN A 90 1.52 7.52 -15.74
CA ASN A 90 0.50 6.56 -15.27
C ASN A 90 0.87 5.76 -14.01
N LEU A 91 1.96 6.06 -13.35
CA LEU A 91 2.32 5.55 -12.05
C LEU A 91 1.90 6.57 -10.98
N TYR A 92 1.14 6.11 -10.01
CA TYR A 92 0.62 6.89 -8.90
C TYR A 92 1.35 6.49 -7.63
N THR A 93 1.75 7.47 -6.82
CA THR A 93 2.40 7.27 -5.53
C THR A 93 1.61 7.98 -4.45
N ALA A 94 1.23 7.25 -3.42
CA ALA A 94 0.56 7.77 -2.24
C ALA A 94 1.29 7.31 -0.97
N LYS A 95 1.06 8.05 0.13
CA LYS A 95 1.75 7.82 1.39
C LYS A 95 0.79 7.95 2.57
N VAL A 96 0.76 6.92 3.42
CA VAL A 96 0.11 6.97 4.74
C VAL A 96 1.11 7.55 5.73
N SER A 97 0.73 8.60 6.45
CA SER A 97 1.58 9.20 7.48
C SER A 97 1.74 8.26 8.68
N ALA A 98 2.91 8.26 9.29
CA ALA A 98 3.15 7.51 10.53
C ALA A 98 2.16 7.86 11.66
N SER A 99 1.62 9.09 11.68
CA SER A 99 0.60 9.52 12.66
C SER A 99 -0.74 8.82 12.50
N ASP A 100 -1.00 8.27 11.32
CA ASP A 100 -2.28 7.66 10.95
C ASP A 100 -2.18 6.13 10.95
N LEU A 101 -1.01 5.59 11.28
CA LEU A 101 -0.77 4.15 11.37
C LEU A 101 -1.09 3.61 12.77
N GLU A 102 -1.98 2.63 12.81
CA GLU A 102 -2.31 1.84 14.00
C GLU A 102 -1.83 0.40 13.79
N SER A 103 -1.43 -0.28 14.87
CA SER A 103 -1.03 -1.69 14.77
C SER A 103 -2.22 -2.58 14.39
N GLY A 104 -1.98 -3.54 13.51
CA GLY A 104 -3.00 -4.44 13.00
C GLY A 104 -2.99 -4.54 11.48
N THR A 105 -4.08 -4.99 10.90
CA THR A 105 -4.24 -5.11 9.45
C THR A 105 -4.81 -3.81 8.87
N MET A 106 -4.04 -3.17 8.02
CA MET A 106 -4.44 -2.01 7.22
C MET A 106 -4.72 -2.47 5.80
N THR A 107 -5.84 -2.05 5.23
CA THR A 107 -6.14 -2.25 3.80
C THR A 107 -5.85 -0.97 3.04
N ILE A 108 -4.93 -1.04 2.09
CA ILE A 108 -4.72 0.01 1.09
C ILE A 108 -5.70 -0.22 -0.06
N TYR A 109 -6.31 0.82 -0.56
CA TYR A 109 -7.20 0.74 -1.72
C TYR A 109 -6.91 1.82 -2.77
N ALA A 110 -7.26 1.52 -4.00
CA ALA A 110 -7.29 2.48 -5.10
C ALA A 110 -8.49 2.21 -6.01
N SER A 111 -9.04 3.25 -6.59
CA SER A 111 -10.07 3.13 -7.62
C SER A 111 -9.85 4.14 -8.74
N ALA A 112 -10.38 3.82 -9.92
CA ALA A 112 -10.34 4.72 -11.07
C ALA A 112 -11.47 4.39 -12.03
N LYS A 113 -11.91 5.39 -12.79
CA LYS A 113 -12.94 5.25 -13.81
C LYS A 113 -12.30 5.12 -15.19
N LEU A 114 -12.62 4.06 -15.91
CA LEU A 114 -12.20 3.85 -17.29
C LEU A 114 -12.89 4.83 -18.25
N LYS A 115 -12.37 4.95 -19.48
CA LYS A 115 -12.93 5.83 -20.52
C LYS A 115 -14.41 5.56 -20.85
N ASP A 116 -14.87 4.32 -20.70
CA ASP A 116 -16.27 3.92 -20.89
C ASP A 116 -17.17 4.17 -19.68
N GLY A 117 -16.58 4.61 -18.55
CA GLY A 117 -17.28 4.94 -17.32
C GLY A 117 -17.33 3.81 -16.29
N PHE A 118 -16.81 2.61 -16.59
CA PHE A 118 -16.70 1.52 -15.63
C PHE A 118 -15.64 1.84 -14.55
N VAL A 119 -15.94 1.50 -13.29
CA VAL A 119 -15.00 1.73 -12.18
C VAL A 119 -14.22 0.45 -11.90
N ILE A 120 -12.91 0.57 -11.94
CA ILE A 120 -11.97 -0.50 -11.54
C ILE A 120 -11.42 -0.20 -10.14
N THR A 121 -11.10 -1.25 -9.40
CA THR A 121 -10.58 -1.15 -8.03
C THR A 121 -9.39 -2.07 -7.82
N GLY A 122 -8.61 -1.80 -6.79
CA GLY A 122 -7.59 -2.67 -6.25
C GLY A 122 -7.45 -2.48 -4.76
N GLU A 123 -7.11 -3.56 -4.06
CA GLU A 123 -6.88 -3.56 -2.63
C GLU A 123 -5.64 -4.38 -2.30
N LYS A 124 -4.97 -4.01 -1.21
CA LYS A 124 -3.82 -4.72 -0.65
C LYS A 124 -3.84 -4.63 0.86
N GLU A 125 -3.74 -5.78 1.51
CA GLU A 125 -3.57 -5.86 2.96
C GLU A 125 -2.11 -5.64 3.34
N VAL A 126 -1.88 -4.89 4.41
CA VAL A 126 -0.57 -4.56 4.97
C VAL A 126 -0.64 -4.74 6.48
N THR A 127 0.28 -5.50 7.05
CA THR A 127 0.40 -5.64 8.50
C THR A 127 1.20 -4.48 9.07
N VAL A 128 0.57 -3.67 9.90
CA VAL A 128 1.25 -2.65 10.72
C VAL A 128 1.67 -3.30 12.03
N LEU A 129 2.96 -3.43 12.25
CA LEU A 129 3.53 -4.09 13.43
C LEU A 129 3.31 -3.23 14.68
N GLU A 130 3.30 -3.86 15.86
CA GLU A 130 3.20 -3.13 17.13
C GLU A 130 4.47 -2.34 17.47
N ASN A 131 5.63 -2.83 17.01
CA ASN A 131 6.93 -2.31 17.37
C ASN A 131 7.88 -2.22 16.17
N HIS A 132 8.98 -1.52 16.37
CA HIS A 132 10.11 -1.57 15.44
C HIS A 132 10.71 -2.99 15.38
N VAL A 133 11.19 -3.37 14.19
CA VAL A 133 11.83 -4.67 13.97
C VAL A 133 13.04 -4.56 13.05
N GLY A 134 13.93 -5.55 13.15
CA GLY A 134 15.13 -5.66 12.34
C GLY A 134 16.31 -4.87 12.89
N GLY A 135 17.45 -4.98 12.23
CA GLY A 135 18.71 -4.44 12.71
C GLY A 135 19.25 -5.21 13.92
N THR A 136 20.43 -4.83 14.35
CA THR A 136 21.11 -5.42 15.53
C THR A 136 21.75 -4.29 16.30
N ALA A 137 21.44 -4.19 17.59
CA ALA A 137 22.13 -3.26 18.49
C ALA A 137 23.57 -3.72 18.76
N THR A 138 24.45 -2.76 18.97
CA THR A 138 25.83 -3.00 19.39
C THR A 138 26.10 -2.29 20.72
N CYS A 139 27.29 -2.41 21.24
CA CYS A 139 27.69 -1.69 22.45
C CYS A 139 27.73 -0.17 22.27
N THR A 140 27.71 0.35 21.04
CA THR A 140 27.77 1.79 20.73
C THR A 140 26.61 2.32 19.90
N GLU A 141 25.89 1.44 19.21
CA GLU A 141 24.79 1.84 18.33
C GLU A 141 23.52 1.04 18.64
N LYS A 142 22.37 1.69 18.66
CA LYS A 142 21.07 1.04 18.77
C LYS A 142 20.69 0.33 17.47
N ALA A 143 19.79 -0.65 17.58
CA ALA A 143 19.20 -1.28 16.39
C ALA A 143 18.46 -0.25 15.54
N LYS A 144 18.48 -0.41 14.22
CA LYS A 144 17.73 0.41 13.26
C LYS A 144 16.61 -0.40 12.66
N CYS A 145 15.41 0.17 12.68
CA CYS A 145 14.23 -0.47 12.11
C CYS A 145 14.39 -0.69 10.59
N LYS A 146 14.10 -1.89 10.12
CA LYS A 146 14.17 -2.23 8.67
C LYS A 146 13.18 -1.45 7.79
N PHE A 147 12.12 -0.89 8.37
CA PHE A 147 11.08 -0.17 7.62
C PHE A 147 11.28 1.36 7.64
N CYS A 148 11.51 1.96 8.82
CA CYS A 148 11.60 3.42 8.95
C CYS A 148 13.02 3.94 9.21
N ASN A 149 14.00 3.05 9.33
CA ASN A 149 15.41 3.35 9.61
C ASN A 149 15.66 4.14 10.92
N LYS A 150 14.65 4.27 11.79
CA LYS A 150 14.80 4.91 13.11
C LYS A 150 15.48 3.96 14.08
N GLU A 151 16.29 4.51 14.96
CA GLU A 151 16.91 3.77 16.06
C GLU A 151 15.86 3.40 17.11
N TYR A 152 16.00 2.19 17.68
CA TYR A 152 15.08 1.69 18.70
C TYR A 152 15.77 0.72 19.66
N GLY A 153 15.12 0.44 20.80
CA GLY A 153 15.64 -0.46 21.83
C GLY A 153 16.85 0.11 22.57
N ASP A 154 17.54 -0.76 23.27
CA ASP A 154 18.74 -0.42 24.04
C ASP A 154 20.02 -0.86 23.31
N LEU A 155 21.16 -0.33 23.73
CA LEU A 155 22.45 -0.81 23.29
C LEU A 155 22.67 -2.25 23.78
N ASP A 156 23.36 -3.07 22.98
CA ASP A 156 23.79 -4.40 23.41
C ASP A 156 25.24 -4.33 23.89
N PRO A 157 25.49 -4.29 25.20
CA PRO A 157 26.83 -4.18 25.74
C PRO A 157 27.70 -5.41 25.48
N THR A 158 27.12 -6.51 24.98
CA THR A 158 27.84 -7.75 24.67
C THR A 158 28.20 -7.89 23.18
N ASN A 159 27.53 -7.12 22.32
CA ASN A 159 27.75 -7.14 20.86
C ASN A 159 28.77 -6.06 20.47
N HIS A 160 30.03 -6.43 20.50
CA HIS A 160 31.15 -5.54 20.17
C HIS A 160 31.50 -5.60 18.69
N THR A 161 31.57 -4.45 18.03
CA THR A 161 32.05 -4.30 16.65
C THR A 161 33.56 -4.12 16.53
N GLY A 162 34.20 -3.77 17.65
CA GLY A 162 35.64 -3.55 17.76
C GLY A 162 36.44 -4.81 18.07
N LYS A 163 37.77 -4.73 17.91
CA LYS A 163 38.67 -5.82 18.28
C LYS A 163 38.93 -5.85 19.78
N PRO A 164 39.05 -7.04 20.38
CA PRO A 164 39.45 -7.16 21.77
C PRO A 164 40.90 -6.72 21.96
N VAL A 165 41.13 -5.86 22.96
CA VAL A 165 42.46 -5.45 23.41
C VAL A 165 42.63 -5.93 24.83
N TRP A 166 43.71 -6.67 25.08
CA TRP A 166 44.03 -7.16 26.40
C TRP A 166 44.97 -6.18 27.13
N LYS A 167 44.57 -5.80 28.33
CA LYS A 167 45.44 -5.06 29.26
C LYS A 167 45.85 -5.98 30.38
N PHE A 168 47.11 -5.87 30.79
CA PHE A 168 47.68 -6.73 31.82
C PHE A 168 48.39 -5.86 32.84
N ASP A 169 48.30 -6.24 34.09
CA ASP A 169 49.23 -5.83 35.13
C ASP A 169 49.85 -7.07 35.82
N SER A 170 50.57 -6.92 36.91
CA SER A 170 51.24 -8.01 37.61
C SER A 170 50.31 -9.00 38.31
N LYS A 171 49.02 -8.73 38.38
CA LYS A 171 48.02 -9.52 39.13
C LYS A 171 46.80 -9.92 38.29
N GLU A 172 46.40 -9.05 37.35
CA GLU A 172 45.12 -9.22 36.64
C GLU A 172 45.29 -8.95 35.12
N HIS A 173 44.36 -9.46 34.32
CA HIS A 173 44.20 -9.09 32.93
C HIS A 173 42.74 -8.71 32.65
N GLU A 174 42.58 -7.69 31.86
CA GLU A 174 41.25 -7.15 31.47
C GLU A 174 41.13 -7.21 29.95
N LYS A 175 40.01 -7.69 29.48
CA LYS A 175 39.66 -7.67 28.07
C LYS A 175 38.79 -6.44 27.80
N LYS A 176 39.27 -5.52 27.01
CA LYS A 176 38.53 -4.36 26.53
C LYS A 176 38.31 -4.44 25.02
N TYR A 177 37.30 -3.73 24.56
CA TYR A 177 37.04 -3.59 23.13
C TYR A 177 37.26 -2.14 22.71
N ASP A 178 37.91 -1.93 21.57
CA ASP A 178 38.24 -0.59 21.06
C ASP A 178 37.00 0.21 20.61
N CYS A 179 35.83 -0.42 20.51
CA CYS A 179 34.56 0.24 20.21
C CYS A 179 33.91 0.94 21.42
N CYS A 180 34.14 0.46 22.67
CA CYS A 180 33.45 0.97 23.87
C CYS A 180 34.33 1.10 25.14
N GLY A 181 35.60 0.75 25.04
CA GLY A 181 36.58 0.97 26.12
C GLY A 181 36.77 -0.18 27.09
#